data_bdf7fa0e4434de189594802b30b7809e
#
_entry.id   bdf7fa0e4434de189594802b30b7809e
#
_cell.length_a   1.000
_cell.length_b   1.000
_cell.length_c   1.000
_cell.angle_alpha   90.00
_cell.angle_beta   90.00
_cell.angle_gamma   90.00
#
_symmetry.space_group_name_H-M   'P 1'
#
loop_
_entity.id
_entity.type
_entity.pdbx_description
1 polymer ?
#
loop_
_entity_poly.entity_id
_entity_poly.type
_entity_poly.pdbx_seq_one_letter_code
_entity_poly.pdbx_strand_id
1 'polypeptide(L)'
;MNLAALVLLTVAVGTLTQTTPQINSHKLPIIDMHLHALNLGEGEAPPMNPVTKKPSAAATNAAIREASLAALTRYNIVKAVTSGPLETVTTWHEAAPDRIIPGLYVSTGDPLPDLAKLRADIQAGRVKVLGELALQYMGLSPADPQLEPYYALAEELDIPVGIHTGLAARGTPYQPCCPNFRVPLGNPLLVEEVLIRHPKLRVYLMHAGGPFLEETKAIMGIYPQVYADLGVIDWIIPREEFHSVLQSLVRAGFGKRLMFGSDQMVFPEAIGMAIEGIESATFLTEEQKRDILYNNAVRFLRLEEDR
;
A
#
# COMPACT_ATOMS: atom_id res chain seq x y z
N MET A 1 61.21 18.67 56.01
CA MET A 1 60.87 19.29 54.69
C MET A 1 60.36 18.19 53.83
N ASN A 2 59.06 18.06 53.64
CA ASN A 2 58.40 17.11 52.74
C ASN A 2 57.49 17.91 51.83
N LEU A 3 57.86 17.97 50.54
CA LEU A 3 57.00 18.50 49.51
C LEU A 3 55.98 17.40 49.06
N ALA A 4 54.74 17.69 49.29
CA ALA A 4 53.64 16.90 48.70
C ALA A 4 53.31 17.43 47.29
N ALA A 5 53.50 16.59 46.28
CA ALA A 5 53.10 16.92 44.91
C ALA A 5 51.59 16.67 44.73
N LEU A 6 50.87 17.72 44.34
CA LEU A 6 49.43 17.68 44.02
C LEU A 6 49.29 17.29 42.53
N VAL A 7 48.74 16.08 42.27
CA VAL A 7 48.42 15.64 40.93
C VAL A 7 46.99 16.10 40.64
N LEU A 8 46.83 17.06 39.70
CA LEU A 8 45.54 17.47 39.14
C LEU A 8 45.13 16.46 38.03
N LEU A 9 44.08 15.68 38.35
CA LEU A 9 43.40 14.86 37.32
C LEU A 9 42.43 15.76 36.56
N THR A 10 42.72 16.07 35.30
CA THR A 10 41.75 16.69 34.36
C THR A 10 40.82 15.61 33.79
N VAL A 11 39.55 15.61 34.21
CA VAL A 11 38.50 14.77 33.58
C VAL A 11 38.06 15.46 32.31
N ALA A 12 38.38 14.88 31.14
CA ALA A 12 37.84 15.31 29.86
C ALA A 12 36.37 14.83 29.77
N VAL A 13 35.44 15.76 29.84
CA VAL A 13 34.02 15.50 29.54
C VAL A 13 33.87 15.42 28.02
N GLY A 14 33.86 14.21 27.50
CA GLY A 14 33.52 13.98 26.08
C GLY A 14 32.06 14.28 25.85
N THR A 15 31.74 15.35 25.14
CA THR A 15 30.41 15.61 24.60
C THR A 15 30.09 14.56 23.55
N LEU A 16 29.21 13.61 23.90
CA LEU A 16 28.57 12.73 22.94
C LEU A 16 27.66 13.58 22.05
N THR A 17 28.14 13.94 20.88
CA THR A 17 27.31 14.47 19.81
C THR A 17 26.35 13.37 19.40
N GLN A 18 25.08 13.45 19.82
CA GLN A 18 24.00 12.68 19.25
C GLN A 18 23.89 13.12 17.77
N THR A 19 24.36 12.28 16.87
CA THR A 19 24.04 12.42 15.46
C THR A 19 22.57 12.14 15.29
N THR A 20 21.77 13.20 15.19
CA THR A 20 20.41 13.13 14.66
C THR A 20 20.47 12.41 13.30
N PRO A 21 19.67 11.36 13.05
CA PRO A 21 19.68 10.71 11.76
C PRO A 21 19.38 11.77 10.71
N GLN A 22 20.26 11.91 9.72
CA GLN A 22 20.00 12.77 8.57
C GLN A 22 18.70 12.31 7.92
N ILE A 23 17.72 13.18 7.89
CA ILE A 23 16.48 12.99 7.13
C ILE A 23 16.88 13.05 5.65
N ASN A 24 17.11 11.89 5.03
CA ASN A 24 17.19 11.78 3.59
C ASN A 24 15.79 12.09 3.05
N SER A 25 15.51 13.36 2.81
CA SER A 25 14.30 13.74 2.07
C SER A 25 14.50 13.27 0.62
N HIS A 26 13.68 12.33 0.19
CA HIS A 26 13.61 11.93 -1.21
C HIS A 26 13.36 13.19 -2.05
N LYS A 27 14.24 13.47 -3.02
CA LYS A 27 14.17 14.72 -3.79
C LYS A 27 13.00 14.71 -4.78
N LEU A 28 12.63 13.55 -5.31
CA LEU A 28 11.54 13.39 -6.27
C LEU A 28 10.25 12.94 -5.58
N PRO A 29 9.08 13.43 -6.03
CA PRO A 29 7.80 13.06 -5.43
C PRO A 29 7.47 11.59 -5.69
N ILE A 30 6.79 10.94 -4.73
CA ILE A 30 6.30 9.56 -4.81
C ILE A 30 4.78 9.59 -4.65
N ILE A 31 4.07 8.64 -5.28
CA ILE A 31 2.67 8.34 -5.02
C ILE A 31 2.57 6.92 -4.49
N ASP A 32 1.98 6.76 -3.32
CA ASP A 32 1.67 5.47 -2.72
C ASP A 32 0.25 5.06 -3.12
N MET A 33 0.12 3.98 -3.87
CA MET A 33 -1.18 3.48 -4.34
C MET A 33 -1.87 2.54 -3.35
N HIS A 34 -1.20 2.23 -2.23
CA HIS A 34 -1.67 1.24 -1.28
C HIS A 34 -1.21 1.57 0.15
N LEU A 35 -1.85 2.55 0.72
CA LEU A 35 -1.66 2.90 2.14
C LEU A 35 -2.89 2.46 2.95
N HIS A 36 -2.70 2.03 4.18
CA HIS A 36 -3.79 1.66 5.07
C HIS A 36 -3.95 2.62 6.26
N ALA A 37 -5.20 2.97 6.54
CA ALA A 37 -5.62 3.61 7.77
C ALA A 37 -6.31 2.58 8.68
N LEU A 38 -5.56 1.52 9.05
CA LEU A 38 -6.06 0.46 9.92
C LEU A 38 -5.83 0.80 11.40
N ASN A 39 -6.69 0.25 12.23
CA ASN A 39 -6.61 0.38 13.69
C ASN A 39 -6.13 -0.93 14.31
N LEU A 40 -5.37 -0.81 15.40
CA LEU A 40 -5.18 -1.91 16.34
C LEU A 40 -6.51 -2.15 17.06
N GLY A 41 -6.80 -3.40 17.40
CA GLY A 41 -7.92 -3.73 18.28
C GLY A 41 -7.77 -3.06 19.64
N GLU A 42 -8.88 -2.79 20.29
CA GLU A 42 -8.87 -2.15 21.60
C GLU A 42 -8.13 -3.03 22.64
N GLY A 43 -7.09 -2.48 23.24
CA GLY A 43 -6.24 -3.19 24.21
C GLY A 43 -5.25 -4.18 23.59
N GLU A 44 -5.18 -4.29 22.28
CA GLU A 44 -4.19 -5.13 21.61
C GLU A 44 -2.79 -4.51 21.65
N ALA A 45 -1.79 -5.36 21.91
CA ALA A 45 -0.39 -4.96 21.76
C ALA A 45 -0.04 -4.79 20.28
N PRO A 46 0.91 -3.90 19.94
CA PRO A 46 1.39 -3.78 18.56
C PRO A 46 1.87 -5.14 18.04
N PRO A 47 1.42 -5.55 16.84
CA PRO A 47 1.86 -6.81 16.27
C PRO A 47 3.35 -6.78 15.94
N MET A 48 3.97 -7.95 15.92
CA MET A 48 5.35 -8.09 15.51
C MET A 48 5.47 -7.87 14.00
N ASN A 49 6.33 -6.94 13.60
CA ASN A 49 6.65 -6.77 12.19
C ASN A 49 7.22 -8.09 11.62
N PRO A 50 6.65 -8.63 10.55
CA PRO A 50 7.04 -9.95 10.05
C PRO A 50 8.46 -10.02 9.48
N VAL A 51 9.07 -8.88 9.15
CA VAL A 51 10.44 -8.80 8.61
C VAL A 51 11.44 -8.49 9.72
N THR A 52 11.23 -7.41 10.48
CA THR A 52 12.18 -6.98 11.50
C THR A 52 12.14 -7.82 12.77
N LYS A 53 11.07 -8.60 12.98
CA LYS A 53 10.80 -9.38 14.19
C LYS A 53 10.75 -8.53 15.48
N LYS A 54 10.43 -7.26 15.33
CA LYS A 54 10.23 -6.31 16.42
C LYS A 54 8.79 -5.82 16.44
N PRO A 55 8.22 -5.49 17.60
CA PRO A 55 6.93 -4.82 17.65
C PRO A 55 7.03 -3.45 16.96
N SER A 56 5.95 -2.99 16.34
CA SER A 56 5.89 -1.63 15.84
C SER A 56 6.16 -0.64 16.97
N ALA A 57 6.97 0.39 16.69
CA ALA A 57 7.20 1.48 17.65
C ALA A 57 5.92 2.32 17.85
N ALA A 58 5.01 2.31 16.89
CA ALA A 58 3.72 2.97 16.95
C ALA A 58 2.71 2.04 17.66
N ALA A 59 2.51 2.25 18.96
CA ALA A 59 1.75 1.36 19.83
C ALA A 59 0.26 1.76 20.01
N THR A 60 -0.20 2.81 19.33
CA THR A 60 -1.60 3.28 19.37
C THR A 60 -2.04 3.72 17.98
N ASN A 61 -3.36 3.74 17.74
CA ASN A 61 -3.92 4.20 16.46
C ASN A 61 -3.47 5.63 16.11
N ALA A 62 -3.39 6.52 17.10
CA ALA A 62 -2.86 7.88 16.91
C ALA A 62 -1.37 7.85 16.51
N ALA A 63 -0.57 7.04 17.19
CA ALA A 63 0.86 6.92 16.88
C ALA A 63 1.11 6.30 15.51
N ILE A 64 0.30 5.31 15.08
CA ILE A 64 0.37 4.73 13.73
C ILE A 64 0.09 5.81 12.68
N ARG A 65 -0.99 6.59 12.86
CA ARG A 65 -1.31 7.71 11.96
C ARG A 65 -0.17 8.72 11.90
N GLU A 66 0.27 9.22 13.04
CA GLU A 66 1.32 10.24 13.13
C GLU A 66 2.63 9.75 12.48
N ALA A 67 3.05 8.53 12.78
CA ALA A 67 4.27 7.95 12.21
C ALA A 67 4.15 7.71 10.70
N SER A 68 2.98 7.27 10.21
CA SER A 68 2.72 7.11 8.78
C SER A 68 2.75 8.46 8.06
N LEU A 69 2.05 9.48 8.55
CA LEU A 69 2.07 10.83 7.96
C LEU A 69 3.47 11.47 8.00
N ALA A 70 4.24 11.22 9.06
CA ALA A 70 5.64 11.62 9.14
C ALA A 70 6.49 10.90 8.09
N ALA A 71 6.22 9.61 7.83
CA ALA A 71 6.89 8.84 6.78
C ALA A 71 6.53 9.39 5.37
N LEU A 72 5.26 9.74 5.11
CA LEU A 72 4.87 10.40 3.85
C LEU A 72 5.68 11.68 3.62
N THR A 73 5.89 12.48 4.67
CA THR A 73 6.70 13.70 4.59
C THR A 73 8.18 13.39 4.35
N ARG A 74 8.73 12.45 5.12
CA ARG A 74 10.14 12.04 5.05
C ARG A 74 10.55 11.55 3.67
N TYR A 75 9.69 10.76 3.02
CA TYR A 75 9.96 10.14 1.72
C TYR A 75 9.38 10.94 0.54
N ASN A 76 8.89 12.15 0.79
CA ASN A 76 8.24 12.99 -0.22
C ASN A 76 7.10 12.26 -0.97
N ILE A 77 6.29 11.48 -0.23
CA ILE A 77 5.06 10.91 -0.77
C ILE A 77 4.01 12.02 -0.81
N VAL A 78 3.72 12.48 -2.02
CA VAL A 78 2.84 13.65 -2.24
C VAL A 78 1.37 13.27 -2.32
N LYS A 79 1.06 12.02 -2.68
CA LYS A 79 -0.30 11.45 -2.67
C LYS A 79 -0.22 10.00 -2.16
N ALA A 80 -1.25 9.58 -1.42
CA ALA A 80 -1.39 8.21 -0.94
C ALA A 80 -2.87 7.78 -1.04
N VAL A 81 -3.15 6.77 -1.85
CA VAL A 81 -4.45 6.09 -1.85
C VAL A 81 -4.54 5.31 -0.55
N THR A 82 -5.46 5.73 0.31
CA THR A 82 -5.52 5.24 1.69
C THR A 82 -6.85 4.56 1.95
N SER A 83 -6.81 3.28 2.26
CA SER A 83 -7.98 2.46 2.56
C SER A 83 -8.02 2.01 4.03
N GLY A 84 -9.21 1.78 4.54
CA GLY A 84 -9.48 1.39 5.91
C GLY A 84 -10.95 1.62 6.26
N PRO A 85 -11.35 1.49 7.54
CA PRO A 85 -12.66 1.95 8.00
C PRO A 85 -12.86 3.42 7.64
N LEU A 86 -14.00 3.77 7.03
CA LEU A 86 -14.24 5.09 6.43
C LEU A 86 -14.02 6.25 7.43
N GLU A 87 -14.40 6.05 8.69
CA GLU A 87 -14.17 7.04 9.76
C GLU A 87 -12.67 7.27 10.00
N THR A 88 -11.88 6.21 10.02
CA THR A 88 -10.43 6.30 10.19
C THR A 88 -9.78 6.99 8.99
N VAL A 89 -10.17 6.62 7.77
CA VAL A 89 -9.69 7.26 6.54
C VAL A 89 -10.04 8.75 6.53
N THR A 90 -11.26 9.12 6.96
CA THR A 90 -11.67 10.53 7.09
C THR A 90 -10.75 11.29 8.05
N THR A 91 -10.46 10.71 9.22
CA THR A 91 -9.54 11.32 10.19
C THR A 91 -8.13 11.51 9.63
N TRP A 92 -7.63 10.56 8.84
CA TRP A 92 -6.33 10.69 8.17
C TRP A 92 -6.36 11.74 7.07
N HIS A 93 -7.45 11.79 6.31
CA HIS A 93 -7.63 12.80 5.26
C HIS A 93 -7.71 14.23 5.86
N GLU A 94 -8.45 14.43 6.94
CA GLU A 94 -8.51 15.72 7.65
C GLU A 94 -7.13 16.16 8.17
N ALA A 95 -6.30 15.22 8.60
CA ALA A 95 -4.94 15.51 9.05
C ALA A 95 -3.96 15.85 7.91
N ALA A 96 -4.21 15.36 6.68
CA ALA A 96 -3.36 15.59 5.52
C ALA A 96 -4.18 15.63 4.20
N PRO A 97 -5.08 16.61 4.01
CA PRO A 97 -6.06 16.63 2.90
C PRO A 97 -5.40 16.68 1.52
N ASP A 98 -4.23 17.32 1.42
CA ASP A 98 -3.48 17.42 0.16
C ASP A 98 -2.77 16.11 -0.21
N ARG A 99 -2.61 15.17 0.72
CA ARG A 99 -1.86 13.93 0.51
C ARG A 99 -2.75 12.70 0.46
N ILE A 100 -3.73 12.59 1.34
CA ILE A 100 -4.57 11.40 1.45
C ILE A 100 -5.67 11.42 0.39
N ILE A 101 -5.67 10.41 -0.47
CA ILE A 101 -6.75 10.11 -1.41
C ILE A 101 -7.63 9.03 -0.75
N PRO A 102 -8.87 9.35 -0.34
CA PRO A 102 -9.70 8.40 0.39
C PRO A 102 -10.11 7.20 -0.46
N GLY A 103 -9.80 6.01 0.00
CA GLY A 103 -10.22 4.72 -0.53
C GLY A 103 -11.23 4.03 0.38
N LEU A 104 -12.09 3.22 -0.20
CA LEU A 104 -13.03 2.39 0.54
C LEU A 104 -12.48 0.97 0.69
N TYR A 105 -12.26 0.54 1.94
CA TYR A 105 -11.86 -0.83 2.26
C TYR A 105 -13.09 -1.74 2.39
N VAL A 106 -13.05 -2.89 1.72
CA VAL A 106 -14.08 -3.93 1.84
C VAL A 106 -13.41 -5.26 2.19
N SER A 107 -13.71 -5.79 3.35
CA SER A 107 -13.14 -7.05 3.86
C SER A 107 -14.14 -7.79 4.77
N THR A 108 -13.68 -8.82 5.44
CA THR A 108 -14.50 -9.60 6.39
C THR A 108 -14.98 -8.75 7.55
N GLY A 109 -16.14 -9.12 8.10
CA GLY A 109 -16.72 -8.49 9.28
C GLY A 109 -17.71 -7.37 8.97
N ASP A 110 -17.58 -6.70 7.83
CA ASP A 110 -18.50 -5.66 7.42
C ASP A 110 -19.39 -6.12 6.25
N PRO A 111 -20.66 -5.71 6.21
CA PRO A 111 -21.50 -5.91 5.03
C PRO A 111 -20.97 -5.05 3.88
N LEU A 112 -21.30 -5.43 2.64
CA LEU A 112 -21.08 -4.56 1.51
C LEU A 112 -21.81 -3.22 1.74
N PRO A 113 -21.18 -2.07 1.39
CA PRO A 113 -21.76 -0.76 1.67
C PRO A 113 -23.07 -0.54 0.91
N ASP A 114 -24.00 0.20 1.51
CA ASP A 114 -25.21 0.63 0.82
C ASP A 114 -24.84 1.46 -0.43
N LEU A 115 -25.39 1.09 -1.58
CA LEU A 115 -25.06 1.70 -2.87
C LEU A 115 -25.44 3.17 -2.99
N ALA A 116 -26.58 3.57 -2.39
CA ALA A 116 -27.01 4.97 -2.46
C ALA A 116 -26.10 5.85 -1.60
N LYS A 117 -25.72 5.34 -0.42
CA LYS A 117 -24.74 6.00 0.45
C LYS A 117 -23.37 6.07 -0.21
N LEU A 118 -22.89 4.97 -0.81
CA LEU A 118 -21.60 4.94 -1.51
C LEU A 118 -21.57 5.95 -2.66
N ARG A 119 -22.63 6.03 -3.47
CA ARG A 119 -22.76 7.05 -4.53
C ARG A 119 -22.63 8.45 -3.96
N ALA A 120 -23.35 8.74 -2.87
CA ALA A 120 -23.28 10.05 -2.22
C ALA A 120 -21.87 10.35 -1.65
N ASP A 121 -21.19 9.35 -1.10
CA ASP A 121 -19.82 9.48 -0.58
C ASP A 121 -18.81 9.76 -1.71
N ILE A 122 -18.95 9.08 -2.85
CA ILE A 122 -18.11 9.32 -4.05
C ILE A 122 -18.36 10.74 -4.59
N GLN A 123 -19.62 11.11 -4.79
CA GLN A 123 -19.97 12.45 -5.31
C GLN A 123 -19.52 13.59 -4.40
N ALA A 124 -19.47 13.35 -3.10
CA ALA A 124 -18.95 14.30 -2.11
C ALA A 124 -17.41 14.26 -1.96
N GLY A 125 -16.71 13.40 -2.71
CA GLY A 125 -15.26 13.24 -2.63
C GLY A 125 -14.74 12.54 -1.37
N ARG A 126 -15.62 11.95 -0.55
CA ARG A 126 -15.26 11.15 0.63
C ARG A 126 -14.73 9.76 0.27
N VAL A 127 -15.03 9.28 -0.94
CA VAL A 127 -14.44 8.07 -1.53
C VAL A 127 -14.01 8.43 -2.95
N LYS A 128 -12.77 8.20 -3.28
CA LYS A 128 -12.17 8.46 -4.60
C LYS A 128 -11.59 7.20 -5.26
N VAL A 129 -11.47 6.13 -4.51
CA VAL A 129 -11.03 4.81 -4.97
C VAL A 129 -11.91 3.76 -4.30
N LEU A 130 -12.43 2.83 -5.06
CA LEU A 130 -13.09 1.65 -4.53
C LEU A 130 -12.01 0.57 -4.32
N GLY A 131 -11.43 0.54 -3.15
CA GLY A 131 -10.31 -0.35 -2.81
C GLY A 131 -9.57 0.07 -1.54
N GLU A 132 -9.08 -0.89 -0.86
CA GLU A 132 -8.85 -2.29 -1.25
C GLU A 132 -10.14 -3.12 -1.13
N LEU A 133 -10.46 -3.86 -2.20
CA LEU A 133 -11.49 -4.89 -2.16
C LEU A 133 -10.84 -6.23 -1.79
N ALA A 134 -10.85 -6.57 -0.51
CA ALA A 134 -10.27 -7.81 0.02
C ALA A 134 -11.27 -8.99 -0.02
N LEU A 135 -11.86 -9.22 -1.19
CA LEU A 135 -12.96 -10.16 -1.43
C LEU A 135 -12.60 -11.60 -1.10
N GLN A 136 -11.36 -11.98 -1.36
CA GLN A 136 -10.80 -13.29 -1.07
C GLN A 136 -10.98 -13.69 0.40
N TYR A 137 -10.87 -12.72 1.32
CA TYR A 137 -11.08 -12.94 2.77
C TYR A 137 -12.54 -13.24 3.11
N MET A 138 -13.46 -12.70 2.33
CA MET A 138 -14.89 -12.92 2.46
C MET A 138 -15.35 -14.24 1.82
N GLY A 139 -14.45 -14.92 1.07
CA GLY A 139 -14.79 -16.10 0.28
C GLY A 139 -15.49 -15.76 -1.03
N LEU A 140 -15.34 -14.53 -1.51
CA LEU A 140 -15.96 -14.03 -2.74
C LEU A 140 -14.95 -14.01 -3.89
N SER A 141 -15.45 -14.37 -5.09
CA SER A 141 -14.75 -14.08 -6.33
C SER A 141 -14.89 -12.60 -6.70
N PRO A 142 -13.90 -11.97 -7.35
CA PRO A 142 -14.07 -10.66 -7.94
C PRO A 142 -15.29 -10.57 -8.88
N ALA A 143 -15.64 -11.67 -9.55
CA ALA A 143 -16.79 -11.73 -10.47
C ALA A 143 -18.11 -12.13 -9.79
N ASP A 144 -18.18 -12.16 -8.46
CA ASP A 144 -19.41 -12.49 -7.74
C ASP A 144 -20.54 -11.52 -8.13
N PRO A 145 -21.75 -12.03 -8.48
CA PRO A 145 -22.85 -11.17 -8.95
C PRO A 145 -23.26 -10.06 -7.96
N GLN A 146 -23.06 -10.23 -6.66
CA GLN A 146 -23.39 -9.20 -5.68
C GLN A 146 -22.49 -7.95 -5.80
N LEU A 147 -21.33 -8.06 -6.46
CA LEU A 147 -20.38 -6.95 -6.66
C LEU A 147 -20.68 -6.15 -7.92
N GLU A 148 -21.49 -6.68 -8.84
CA GLU A 148 -21.81 -6.05 -10.12
C GLU A 148 -22.28 -4.59 -9.99
N PRO A 149 -23.21 -4.24 -9.06
CA PRO A 149 -23.65 -2.86 -8.91
C PRO A 149 -22.54 -1.89 -8.48
N TYR A 150 -21.52 -2.37 -7.78
CA TYR A 150 -20.37 -1.56 -7.34
C TYR A 150 -19.41 -1.26 -8.48
N TYR A 151 -19.16 -2.24 -9.37
CA TYR A 151 -18.35 -2.02 -10.57
C TYR A 151 -19.05 -1.09 -11.57
N ALA A 152 -20.36 -1.28 -11.77
CA ALA A 152 -21.17 -0.37 -12.58
C ALA A 152 -21.13 1.06 -12.06
N LEU A 153 -21.24 1.25 -10.75
CA LEU A 153 -21.14 2.55 -10.10
C LEU A 153 -19.73 3.16 -10.26
N ALA A 154 -18.68 2.37 -10.08
CA ALA A 154 -17.31 2.81 -10.24
C ALA A 154 -16.99 3.22 -11.69
N GLU A 155 -17.50 2.46 -12.68
CA GLU A 155 -17.34 2.81 -14.09
C GLU A 155 -18.13 4.08 -14.46
N GLU A 156 -19.38 4.20 -13.99
CA GLU A 156 -20.24 5.37 -14.22
C GLU A 156 -19.61 6.66 -13.68
N LEU A 157 -19.04 6.61 -12.46
CA LEU A 157 -18.45 7.76 -11.79
C LEU A 157 -16.95 7.94 -12.05
N ASP A 158 -16.37 7.09 -12.93
CA ASP A 158 -14.96 7.09 -13.31
C ASP A 158 -14.01 7.07 -12.11
N ILE A 159 -14.27 6.22 -11.11
CA ILE A 159 -13.35 5.99 -10.02
C ILE A 159 -12.61 4.65 -10.20
N PRO A 160 -11.32 4.58 -9.84
CA PRO A 160 -10.56 3.34 -9.97
C PRO A 160 -10.95 2.31 -8.90
N VAL A 161 -10.73 1.03 -9.26
CA VAL A 161 -10.99 -0.11 -8.37
C VAL A 161 -9.69 -0.85 -8.09
N GLY A 162 -9.34 -1.02 -6.82
CA GLY A 162 -8.22 -1.85 -6.35
C GLY A 162 -8.74 -3.18 -5.82
N ILE A 163 -8.32 -4.27 -6.43
CA ILE A 163 -8.74 -5.61 -6.06
C ILE A 163 -7.57 -6.35 -5.42
N HIS A 164 -7.74 -6.79 -4.18
CA HIS A 164 -6.79 -7.69 -3.53
C HIS A 164 -6.61 -8.95 -4.34
N THR A 165 -5.37 -9.26 -4.73
CA THR A 165 -5.00 -10.48 -5.45
C THR A 165 -3.82 -11.15 -4.75
N GLY A 166 -3.59 -12.44 -5.03
CA GLY A 166 -2.47 -13.15 -4.43
C GLY A 166 -2.79 -13.82 -3.10
N LEU A 167 -1.83 -13.79 -2.18
CA LEU A 167 -1.92 -14.50 -0.90
C LEU A 167 -2.13 -13.53 0.26
N ALA A 168 -2.50 -14.12 1.39
CA ALA A 168 -2.60 -13.45 2.69
C ALA A 168 -1.54 -13.96 3.67
N ALA A 169 -1.56 -13.46 4.89
CA ALA A 169 -0.70 -13.93 5.97
C ALA A 169 -0.86 -15.45 6.20
N ARG A 170 0.23 -16.09 6.61
CA ARG A 170 0.23 -17.53 6.91
C ARG A 170 -0.83 -17.86 7.97
N GLY A 171 -1.66 -18.85 7.68
CA GLY A 171 -2.67 -19.32 8.63
C GLY A 171 -3.99 -18.54 8.57
N THR A 172 -4.16 -17.58 7.67
CA THR A 172 -5.38 -16.78 7.51
C THR A 172 -6.68 -17.60 7.53
N PRO A 173 -6.82 -18.77 6.83
CA PRO A 173 -8.06 -19.54 6.86
C PRO A 173 -8.42 -20.14 8.24
N TYR A 174 -7.48 -20.15 9.17
CA TYR A 174 -7.67 -20.69 10.53
C TYR A 174 -7.93 -19.59 11.56
N GLN A 175 -7.90 -18.33 11.14
CA GLN A 175 -8.21 -17.19 12.02
C GLN A 175 -9.73 -16.97 12.11
N PRO A 176 -10.26 -16.52 13.25
CA PRO A 176 -11.69 -16.28 13.44
C PRO A 176 -12.27 -15.27 12.43
N CYS A 177 -11.49 -14.31 11.96
CA CYS A 177 -11.92 -13.33 10.97
C CYS A 177 -12.26 -13.97 9.61
N CYS A 178 -11.54 -15.02 9.22
CA CYS A 178 -11.35 -15.31 7.81
C CYS A 178 -11.54 -16.80 7.46
N PRO A 179 -12.54 -17.52 8.00
CA PRO A 179 -12.76 -18.94 7.75
C PRO A 179 -13.13 -19.26 6.29
N ASN A 180 -13.61 -18.24 5.58
CA ASN A 180 -14.01 -18.34 4.17
C ASN A 180 -12.88 -18.04 3.19
N PHE A 181 -11.70 -17.61 3.67
CA PHE A 181 -10.54 -17.33 2.81
C PHE A 181 -10.17 -18.56 1.95
N ARG A 182 -9.98 -18.34 0.65
CA ARG A 182 -9.54 -19.38 -0.29
C ARG A 182 -8.47 -18.82 -1.22
N VAL A 183 -7.33 -19.51 -1.29
CA VAL A 183 -6.18 -19.13 -2.15
C VAL A 183 -6.59 -18.89 -3.62
N PRO A 184 -7.40 -19.77 -4.27
CA PRO A 184 -7.77 -19.55 -5.67
C PRO A 184 -8.57 -18.26 -5.92
N LEU A 185 -9.24 -17.71 -4.91
CA LEU A 185 -10.01 -16.46 -5.06
C LEU A 185 -9.13 -15.22 -5.19
N GLY A 186 -7.83 -15.33 -4.89
CA GLY A 186 -6.84 -14.29 -5.17
C GLY A 186 -6.21 -14.38 -6.57
N ASN A 187 -6.66 -15.31 -7.42
CA ASN A 187 -6.12 -15.44 -8.78
C ASN A 187 -6.57 -14.28 -9.67
N PRO A 188 -5.64 -13.50 -10.28
CA PRO A 188 -5.96 -12.37 -11.17
C PRO A 188 -6.88 -12.70 -12.34
N LEU A 189 -6.88 -13.94 -12.85
CA LEU A 189 -7.77 -14.36 -13.93
C LEU A 189 -9.27 -14.21 -13.57
N LEU A 190 -9.62 -14.25 -12.29
CA LEU A 190 -11.00 -14.08 -11.84
C LEU A 190 -11.53 -12.64 -12.06
N VAL A 191 -10.65 -11.68 -12.38
CA VAL A 191 -11.04 -10.32 -12.70
C VAL A 191 -11.54 -10.18 -14.15
N GLU A 192 -11.27 -11.17 -15.02
CA GLU A 192 -11.57 -11.11 -16.45
C GLU A 192 -13.04 -10.82 -16.74
N GLU A 193 -13.96 -11.51 -16.09
CA GLU A 193 -15.40 -11.30 -16.25
C GLU A 193 -15.85 -9.88 -15.88
N VAL A 194 -15.20 -9.25 -14.93
CA VAL A 194 -15.44 -7.85 -14.57
C VAL A 194 -14.98 -6.94 -15.69
N LEU A 195 -13.79 -7.19 -16.24
CA LEU A 195 -13.21 -6.37 -17.32
C LEU A 195 -14.01 -6.47 -18.64
N ILE A 196 -14.60 -7.64 -18.92
CA ILE A 196 -15.47 -7.85 -20.09
C ILE A 196 -16.76 -7.03 -19.94
N ARG A 197 -17.39 -7.05 -18.76
CA ARG A 197 -18.64 -6.31 -18.50
C ARG A 197 -18.42 -4.81 -18.36
N HIS A 198 -17.26 -4.41 -17.85
CA HIS A 198 -16.90 -3.01 -17.54
C HIS A 198 -15.60 -2.60 -18.27
N PRO A 199 -15.63 -2.45 -19.62
CA PRO A 199 -14.41 -2.22 -20.40
C PRO A 199 -13.75 -0.85 -20.17
N LYS A 200 -14.45 0.10 -19.55
CA LYS A 200 -13.90 1.42 -19.19
C LYS A 200 -13.42 1.51 -17.74
N LEU A 201 -13.69 0.48 -16.94
CA LEU A 201 -13.31 0.46 -15.54
C LEU A 201 -11.79 0.44 -15.41
N ARG A 202 -11.25 1.36 -14.61
CA ARG A 202 -9.83 1.38 -14.25
C ARG A 202 -9.61 0.42 -13.08
N VAL A 203 -8.90 -0.67 -13.34
CA VAL A 203 -8.63 -1.71 -12.33
C VAL A 203 -7.15 -1.79 -12.06
N TYR A 204 -6.76 -1.92 -10.80
CA TYR A 204 -5.41 -2.36 -10.45
C TYR A 204 -5.45 -3.59 -9.56
N LEU A 205 -4.56 -4.53 -9.91
CA LEU A 205 -4.33 -5.77 -9.18
C LEU A 205 -3.38 -5.46 -8.03
N MET A 206 -3.89 -5.49 -6.83
CA MET A 206 -3.06 -5.24 -5.65
C MET A 206 -2.11 -6.42 -5.44
N HIS A 207 -0.88 -6.13 -4.95
CA HIS A 207 0.21 -7.09 -4.77
C HIS A 207 0.70 -7.77 -6.06
N ALA A 208 0.38 -7.21 -7.24
CA ALA A 208 0.72 -7.78 -8.54
C ALA A 208 0.40 -9.28 -8.65
N GLY A 209 -0.66 -9.72 -7.97
CA GLY A 209 -1.12 -11.11 -7.98
C GLY A 209 -0.21 -12.13 -7.31
N GLY A 210 0.89 -11.73 -6.69
CA GLY A 210 1.89 -12.67 -6.18
C GLY A 210 1.34 -13.75 -5.24
N PRO A 211 1.49 -15.06 -5.54
CA PRO A 211 2.45 -15.64 -6.48
C PRO A 211 1.88 -16.00 -7.87
N PHE A 212 0.69 -15.54 -8.27
CA PHE A 212 0.05 -15.82 -9.56
C PHE A 212 0.66 -14.95 -10.68
N LEU A 213 1.98 -15.02 -10.85
CA LEU A 213 2.72 -14.12 -11.75
C LEU A 213 2.35 -14.29 -13.22
N GLU A 214 2.14 -15.52 -13.69
CA GLU A 214 1.79 -15.81 -15.08
C GLU A 214 0.35 -15.37 -15.39
N GLU A 215 -0.55 -15.56 -14.44
CA GLU A 215 -1.93 -15.08 -14.52
C GLU A 215 -2.01 -13.56 -14.53
N THR A 216 -1.18 -12.88 -13.73
CA THR A 216 -1.03 -11.42 -13.77
C THR A 216 -0.57 -10.94 -15.14
N LYS A 217 0.44 -11.60 -15.71
CA LYS A 217 0.92 -11.29 -17.07
C LYS A 217 -0.16 -11.52 -18.13
N ALA A 218 -0.94 -12.60 -18.00
CA ALA A 218 -2.00 -12.91 -18.94
C ALA A 218 -3.08 -11.80 -18.95
N ILE A 219 -3.58 -11.41 -17.78
CA ILE A 219 -4.59 -10.33 -17.65
C ILE A 219 -4.01 -8.99 -18.12
N MET A 220 -2.83 -8.59 -17.66
CA MET A 220 -2.22 -7.34 -18.09
C MET A 220 -1.86 -7.34 -19.58
N GLY A 221 -1.59 -8.50 -20.17
CA GLY A 221 -1.27 -8.64 -21.59
C GLY A 221 -2.47 -8.39 -22.51
N ILE A 222 -3.67 -8.77 -22.08
CA ILE A 222 -4.90 -8.67 -22.85
C ILE A 222 -5.65 -7.36 -22.57
N TYR A 223 -5.66 -6.92 -21.29
CA TYR A 223 -6.47 -5.79 -20.82
C TYR A 223 -5.60 -4.56 -20.55
N PRO A 224 -5.53 -3.58 -21.48
CA PRO A 224 -4.63 -2.43 -21.37
C PRO A 224 -4.99 -1.47 -20.25
N GLN A 225 -6.24 -1.48 -19.76
CA GLN A 225 -6.72 -0.67 -18.63
C GLN A 225 -6.30 -1.22 -17.26
N VAL A 226 -5.73 -2.44 -17.21
CA VAL A 226 -5.31 -3.06 -15.95
C VAL A 226 -3.89 -2.62 -15.59
N TYR A 227 -3.75 -2.13 -14.38
CA TYR A 227 -2.48 -1.82 -13.72
C TYR A 227 -2.25 -2.81 -12.55
N ALA A 228 -1.09 -2.75 -11.93
CA ALA A 228 -0.83 -3.50 -10.70
C ALA A 228 0.00 -2.66 -9.73
N ASP A 229 -0.26 -2.77 -8.44
CA ASP A 229 0.66 -2.27 -7.42
C ASP A 229 1.59 -3.38 -6.91
N LEU A 230 2.64 -2.96 -6.23
CA LEU A 230 3.67 -3.82 -5.68
C LEU A 230 3.59 -3.91 -4.15
N GLY A 231 2.52 -3.36 -3.56
CA GLY A 231 2.34 -3.29 -2.11
C GLY A 231 2.53 -4.64 -1.43
N VAL A 232 3.00 -4.62 -0.22
CA VAL A 232 3.43 -5.71 0.62
C VAL A 232 4.55 -6.59 0.06
N ILE A 233 4.51 -7.00 -1.20
CA ILE A 233 5.54 -7.90 -1.75
C ILE A 233 6.91 -7.23 -1.87
N ASP A 234 6.96 -5.92 -1.98
CA ASP A 234 8.19 -5.12 -2.08
C ASP A 234 9.00 -5.02 -0.78
N TRP A 235 8.40 -5.42 0.37
CA TRP A 235 9.10 -5.44 1.65
C TRP A 235 8.93 -6.72 2.48
N ILE A 236 7.85 -7.51 2.28
CA ILE A 236 7.56 -8.67 3.16
C ILE A 236 8.24 -9.96 2.72
N ILE A 237 8.41 -10.17 1.40
CA ILE A 237 9.10 -11.34 0.86
C ILE A 237 10.62 -11.07 0.73
N PRO A 238 11.46 -12.12 0.60
CA PRO A 238 12.89 -11.93 0.37
C PRO A 238 13.17 -11.00 -0.81
N ARG A 239 14.14 -10.11 -0.67
CA ARG A 239 14.48 -9.10 -1.68
C ARG A 239 14.74 -9.69 -3.07
N GLU A 240 15.45 -10.81 -3.13
CA GLU A 240 15.75 -11.48 -4.39
C GLU A 240 14.50 -12.04 -5.08
N GLU A 241 13.55 -12.55 -4.30
CA GLU A 241 12.26 -13.01 -4.82
C GLU A 241 11.43 -11.86 -5.36
N PHE A 242 11.31 -10.76 -4.61
CA PHE A 242 10.65 -9.56 -5.09
C PHE A 242 11.27 -9.03 -6.38
N HIS A 243 12.61 -8.96 -6.43
CA HIS A 243 13.32 -8.51 -7.63
C HIS A 243 13.11 -9.44 -8.83
N SER A 244 12.99 -10.75 -8.60
CA SER A 244 12.66 -11.72 -9.67
C SER A 244 11.28 -11.46 -10.26
N VAL A 245 10.27 -11.25 -9.41
CA VAL A 245 8.90 -10.91 -9.81
C VAL A 245 8.88 -9.58 -10.58
N LEU A 246 9.46 -8.53 -10.02
CA LEU A 246 9.50 -7.21 -10.62
C LEU A 246 10.20 -7.22 -11.99
N GLN A 247 11.37 -7.87 -12.07
CA GLN A 247 12.11 -8.00 -13.33
C GLN A 247 11.31 -8.76 -14.39
N SER A 248 10.58 -9.81 -13.97
CA SER A 248 9.74 -10.60 -14.88
C SER A 248 8.61 -9.76 -15.47
N LEU A 249 7.93 -8.96 -14.66
CA LEU A 249 6.86 -8.05 -15.11
C LEU A 249 7.39 -6.95 -16.03
N VAL A 250 8.54 -6.35 -15.68
CA VAL A 250 9.16 -5.31 -16.52
C VAL A 250 9.62 -5.87 -17.88
N ARG A 251 10.23 -7.07 -17.89
CA ARG A 251 10.64 -7.76 -19.15
C ARG A 251 9.45 -8.15 -20.01
N ALA A 252 8.30 -8.44 -19.40
CA ALA A 252 7.06 -8.71 -20.12
C ALA A 252 6.41 -7.43 -20.71
N GLY A 253 7.02 -6.24 -20.50
CA GLY A 253 6.56 -4.97 -21.06
C GLY A 253 5.59 -4.18 -20.18
N PHE A 254 5.39 -4.59 -18.92
CA PHE A 254 4.40 -3.96 -18.04
C PHE A 254 4.95 -2.80 -17.19
N GLY A 255 6.24 -2.43 -17.33
CA GLY A 255 6.89 -1.38 -16.52
C GLY A 255 6.14 -0.04 -16.46
N LYS A 256 5.38 0.31 -17.52
CA LYS A 256 4.54 1.53 -17.56
C LYS A 256 3.15 1.37 -16.88
N ARG A 257 2.88 0.22 -16.26
CA ARG A 257 1.60 -0.09 -15.57
C ARG A 257 1.80 -0.73 -14.18
N LEU A 258 3.04 -0.73 -13.69
CA LEU A 258 3.35 -1.10 -12.31
C LEU A 258 3.39 0.17 -11.46
N MET A 259 2.81 0.12 -10.27
CA MET A 259 2.72 1.27 -9.36
C MET A 259 3.30 0.89 -7.99
N PHE A 260 3.91 1.86 -7.35
CA PHE A 260 4.33 1.72 -5.96
C PHE A 260 3.10 1.70 -5.04
N GLY A 261 3.12 0.81 -4.07
CA GLY A 261 2.21 0.77 -2.93
C GLY A 261 3.01 0.27 -1.73
N SER A 262 2.82 0.84 -0.56
CA SER A 262 3.52 0.36 0.63
C SER A 262 2.82 -0.80 1.32
N ASP A 263 1.50 -0.80 1.32
CA ASP A 263 0.70 -1.72 2.13
C ASP A 263 1.31 -1.91 3.54
N GLN A 264 1.57 -0.77 4.17
CA GLN A 264 2.24 -0.76 5.48
C GLN A 264 1.37 -1.33 6.61
N MET A 265 0.07 -1.54 6.36
CA MET A 265 -0.87 -2.02 7.38
C MET A 265 -0.80 -1.17 8.66
N VAL A 266 -0.21 -1.72 9.72
CA VAL A 266 0.01 -1.05 11.01
C VAL A 266 1.51 -0.85 11.32
N PHE A 267 2.38 -0.93 10.29
CA PHE A 267 3.83 -0.83 10.39
C PHE A 267 4.36 0.38 9.60
N PRO A 268 4.34 1.61 10.16
CA PRO A 268 4.80 2.81 9.44
C PRO A 268 6.21 2.70 8.85
N GLU A 269 7.08 1.90 9.47
CA GLU A 269 8.43 1.63 8.99
C GLU A 269 8.47 0.86 7.66
N ALA A 270 7.41 0.12 7.33
CA ALA A 270 7.33 -0.63 6.07
C ALA A 270 7.32 0.29 4.85
N ILE A 271 6.83 1.53 4.97
CA ILE A 271 6.87 2.53 3.88
C ILE A 271 8.30 2.71 3.34
N GLY A 272 9.27 2.88 4.24
CA GLY A 272 10.67 3.01 3.85
C GLY A 272 11.26 1.73 3.26
N MET A 273 10.87 0.57 3.80
CA MET A 273 11.33 -0.73 3.34
C MET A 273 10.82 -1.03 1.91
N ALA A 274 9.57 -0.66 1.63
CA ALA A 274 8.93 -0.80 0.33
C ALA A 274 9.63 0.07 -0.74
N ILE A 275 9.89 1.35 -0.44
CA ILE A 275 10.65 2.25 -1.32
C ILE A 275 12.04 1.68 -1.61
N GLU A 276 12.77 1.22 -0.57
CA GLU A 276 14.07 0.58 -0.73
C GLU A 276 14.00 -0.66 -1.64
N GLY A 277 12.87 -1.38 -1.59
CA GLY A 277 12.59 -2.50 -2.47
C GLY A 277 12.76 -2.16 -3.94
N ILE A 278 12.18 -1.06 -4.36
CA ILE A 278 12.24 -0.59 -5.75
C ILE A 278 13.58 0.07 -6.06
N GLU A 279 14.09 0.91 -5.15
CA GLU A 279 15.31 1.66 -5.39
C GLU A 279 16.56 0.79 -5.47
N SER A 280 16.61 -0.29 -4.69
CA SER A 280 17.70 -1.26 -4.72
C SER A 280 17.69 -2.18 -5.97
N ALA A 281 16.66 -2.11 -6.82
CA ALA A 281 16.55 -2.89 -8.05
C ALA A 281 17.50 -2.37 -9.13
N THR A 282 18.73 -2.89 -9.16
CA THR A 282 19.80 -2.46 -10.08
C THR A 282 19.54 -2.79 -11.55
N PHE A 283 18.60 -3.66 -11.85
CA PHE A 283 18.17 -3.99 -13.23
C PHE A 283 17.18 -2.97 -13.81
N LEU A 284 16.64 -2.05 -12.99
CA LEU A 284 15.79 -0.97 -13.44
C LEU A 284 16.62 0.27 -13.81
N THR A 285 16.23 0.93 -14.88
CA THR A 285 16.70 2.29 -15.16
C THR A 285 16.07 3.30 -14.21
N GLU A 286 16.67 4.48 -14.06
CA GLU A 286 16.09 5.56 -13.24
C GLU A 286 14.71 6.00 -13.77
N GLU A 287 14.50 5.98 -15.10
CA GLU A 287 13.18 6.24 -15.69
C GLU A 287 12.15 5.19 -15.27
N GLN A 288 12.52 3.91 -15.28
CA GLN A 288 11.61 2.82 -14.84
C GLN A 288 11.27 2.94 -13.36
N LYS A 289 12.25 3.25 -12.51
CA LYS A 289 11.98 3.53 -11.09
C LYS A 289 11.03 4.71 -10.93
N ARG A 290 11.27 5.80 -11.68
CA ARG A 290 10.41 6.96 -11.67
C ARG A 290 8.98 6.66 -12.12
N ASP A 291 8.83 5.81 -13.15
CA ASP A 291 7.51 5.37 -13.60
C ASP A 291 6.77 4.62 -12.50
N ILE A 292 7.42 3.67 -11.84
CA ILE A 292 6.82 2.86 -10.77
C ILE A 292 6.48 3.72 -9.55
N LEU A 293 7.39 4.59 -9.13
CA LEU A 293 7.24 5.40 -7.92
C LEU A 293 6.25 6.57 -8.10
N TYR A 294 5.97 6.99 -9.35
CA TYR A 294 5.16 8.20 -9.56
C TYR A 294 4.36 8.23 -10.87
N ASN A 295 5.02 8.20 -12.04
CA ASN A 295 4.38 8.56 -13.30
C ASN A 295 3.19 7.64 -13.65
N ASN A 296 3.30 6.34 -13.34
CA ASN A 296 2.25 5.37 -13.61
C ASN A 296 1.00 5.66 -12.77
N ALA A 297 1.18 6.03 -11.50
CA ALA A 297 0.09 6.42 -10.61
C ALA A 297 -0.58 7.74 -11.06
N VAL A 298 0.21 8.74 -11.51
CA VAL A 298 -0.33 9.98 -12.10
C VAL A 298 -1.26 9.66 -13.26
N ARG A 299 -0.81 8.81 -14.21
CA ARG A 299 -1.62 8.40 -15.37
C ARG A 299 -2.87 7.62 -14.97
N PHE A 300 -2.71 6.64 -14.06
CA PHE A 300 -3.81 5.80 -13.62
C PHE A 300 -4.88 6.58 -12.86
N LEU A 301 -4.48 7.46 -11.96
CA LEU A 301 -5.39 8.31 -11.17
C LEU A 301 -5.90 9.52 -11.95
N ARG A 302 -5.36 9.79 -13.14
CA ARG A 302 -5.67 10.99 -13.94
C ARG A 302 -5.42 12.29 -13.17
N LEU A 303 -4.34 12.30 -12.40
CA LEU A 303 -3.91 13.53 -11.73
C LEU A 303 -3.38 14.52 -12.76
N GLU A 304 -3.69 15.81 -12.60
CA GLU A 304 -3.02 16.85 -13.38
C GLU A 304 -1.53 16.81 -13.04
N GLU A 305 -0.68 16.85 -14.08
CA GLU A 305 0.75 17.02 -13.84
C GLU A 305 0.94 18.41 -13.21
N ASP A 306 1.50 18.47 -12.01
CA ASP A 306 1.97 19.74 -11.43
C ASP A 306 3.03 20.33 -12.38
N ARG A 307 2.65 21.35 -13.15
CA ARG A 307 3.49 22.03 -14.14
C ARG A 307 4.44 23.02 -13.46
#